data_e38fb665fc170a4ac2384adb7067749b
#
_entry.id   e38fb665fc170a4ac2384adb7067749b
#
_cell.length_a   1.000
_cell.length_b   1.000
_cell.length_c   1.000
_cell.angle_alpha   90.00
_cell.angle_beta   90.00
_cell.angle_gamma   90.00
#
_symmetry.space_group_name_H-M   'P 1'
#
loop_
_entity.id
_entity.type
_entity.pdbx_description
1 polymer ?
#
loop_
_entity_poly.entity_id
_entity_poly.type
_entity_poly.pdbx_seq_one_letter_code
_entity_poly.pdbx_strand_id
1 'polypeptide(L)'
;MTNQECRSRWTKTITSEVMTSTIQTVSLRHMSALSTTLGEALRMWRARRRLSQLDLAGEAEVSTRHLSFIESGRASPSRHVLLRLAEALRLPLREQNQLLRTAGFAPIYEERAFSSPDMENALVAVEAVLRAHAPFPALAVDRHWNLVLANDTARQMLIGIDERLLRPPVNVLRATFHPQGLAPRILNLAEWRHHVLSRLRRDIDQSADPALEALHTELSGFPFPASRRPPSSTERIAVTLSIRSEANRGVMSFLSTTTVFGTAVDVTLAELTLECFYPADEKTRKSLMEGMTKPL
;
A
#
# COMPACT_ATOMS: atom_id res chain seq x y z
N MET A 1 7.01 -32.53 6.42
CA MET A 1 6.03 -31.60 7.03
C MET A 1 4.73 -31.72 6.26
N THR A 2 3.65 -32.06 6.92
CA THR A 2 2.33 -32.23 6.30
C THR A 2 1.69 -30.85 6.08
N ASN A 3 0.79 -30.77 5.11
CA ASN A 3 0.06 -29.55 4.74
C ASN A 3 -0.74 -28.97 5.93
N GLN A 4 -1.06 -29.81 6.92
CA GLN A 4 -1.79 -29.46 8.14
C GLN A 4 -0.90 -28.77 9.18
N GLU A 5 0.39 -29.14 9.28
CA GLU A 5 1.36 -28.46 10.15
C GLU A 5 1.73 -27.07 9.61
N CYS A 6 1.78 -26.92 8.28
CA CYS A 6 1.96 -25.64 7.65
C CYS A 6 0.76 -24.70 7.93
N ARG A 7 -0.48 -25.18 7.82
CA ARG A 7 -1.70 -24.41 8.13
C ARG A 7 -1.76 -23.94 9.59
N SER A 8 -1.48 -24.83 10.55
CA SER A 8 -1.57 -24.49 11.98
C SER A 8 -0.50 -23.47 12.40
N ARG A 9 0.67 -23.52 11.79
CA ARG A 9 1.78 -22.60 12.04
C ARG A 9 1.47 -21.19 11.48
N TRP A 10 0.91 -21.12 10.27
CA TRP A 10 0.55 -19.85 9.64
C TRP A 10 -0.58 -19.11 10.36
N THR A 11 -1.61 -19.83 10.80
CA THR A 11 -2.74 -19.22 11.51
C THR A 11 -2.32 -18.65 12.87
N LYS A 12 -1.42 -19.32 13.59
CA LYS A 12 -0.93 -18.85 14.90
C LYS A 12 0.13 -17.75 14.77
N THR A 13 1.03 -17.84 13.78
CA THR A 13 2.15 -16.89 13.65
C THR A 13 1.69 -15.52 13.12
N ILE A 14 0.82 -15.50 12.11
CA ILE A 14 0.40 -14.20 11.53
C ILE A 14 -0.63 -13.49 12.43
N THR A 15 -1.55 -14.20 13.06
CA THR A 15 -2.59 -13.57 13.90
C THR A 15 -2.06 -13.11 15.26
N SER A 16 -1.10 -13.84 15.86
CA SER A 16 -0.57 -13.51 17.20
C SER A 16 0.70 -12.67 17.18
N GLU A 17 1.64 -12.91 16.24
CA GLU A 17 2.93 -12.22 16.22
C GLU A 17 2.92 -10.92 15.39
N VAL A 18 2.06 -10.80 14.37
CA VAL A 18 1.85 -9.51 13.68
C VAL A 18 1.30 -8.46 14.65
N MET A 19 0.43 -8.87 15.57
CA MET A 19 -0.10 -7.97 16.60
C MET A 19 0.96 -7.53 17.62
N THR A 20 2.01 -8.32 17.87
CA THR A 20 2.98 -8.01 18.94
C THR A 20 4.29 -7.40 18.42
N SER A 21 4.76 -7.77 17.21
CA SER A 21 6.06 -7.33 16.67
C SER A 21 6.04 -5.95 16.04
N THR A 22 4.89 -5.46 15.57
CA THR A 22 4.77 -4.13 14.92
C THR A 22 4.98 -2.98 15.91
N ILE A 23 4.85 -3.22 17.21
CA ILE A 23 4.89 -2.15 18.24
C ILE A 23 6.32 -1.70 18.58
N GLN A 24 7.35 -2.53 18.41
CA GLN A 24 8.68 -2.22 18.95
C GLN A 24 9.70 -1.63 17.99
N THR A 25 9.54 -1.73 16.67
CA THR A 25 10.61 -1.38 15.72
C THR A 25 10.41 -0.06 14.98
N VAL A 26 9.23 0.53 14.99
CA VAL A 26 8.91 1.77 14.24
C VAL A 26 9.21 3.04 15.04
N SER A 27 9.25 2.97 16.37
CA SER A 27 9.31 4.16 17.24
C SER A 27 10.68 4.84 17.34
N LEU A 28 11.78 4.23 16.94
CA LEU A 28 13.14 4.74 17.23
C LEU A 28 13.96 5.24 16.04
N ARG A 29 13.48 5.12 14.80
CA ARG A 29 14.21 5.61 13.61
C ARG A 29 13.66 6.89 12.97
N HIS A 30 12.59 7.46 13.49
CA HIS A 30 11.99 8.72 12.98
C HIS A 30 12.58 10.01 13.58
N MET A 31 13.63 9.93 14.39
CA MET A 31 14.21 11.13 15.04
C MET A 31 15.35 11.81 14.28
N SER A 32 15.46 11.60 12.97
CA SER A 32 16.45 12.33 12.15
C SER A 32 15.86 12.88 10.85
N ALA A 33 14.59 13.30 10.85
CA ALA A 33 14.12 14.27 9.85
C ALA A 33 14.50 15.65 10.39
N LEU A 34 15.37 16.34 9.68
CA LEU A 34 15.58 17.79 9.81
C LEU A 34 14.20 18.43 10.02
N SER A 35 14.04 19.23 11.07
CA SER A 35 12.76 19.88 11.39
C SER A 35 12.38 20.80 10.22
N THR A 36 11.64 20.25 9.26
CA THR A 36 11.13 20.97 8.12
C THR A 36 10.17 22.03 8.66
N THR A 37 10.44 23.30 8.38
CA THR A 37 9.55 24.38 8.81
C THR A 37 8.20 24.26 8.09
N LEU A 38 7.14 24.83 8.67
CA LEU A 38 5.82 24.86 8.04
C LEU A 38 5.86 25.42 6.61
N GLY A 39 6.62 26.50 6.41
CA GLY A 39 6.76 27.13 5.11
C GLY A 39 7.45 26.24 4.08
N GLU A 40 8.48 25.49 4.50
CA GLU A 40 9.16 24.51 3.65
C GLU A 40 8.23 23.33 3.28
N ALA A 41 7.47 22.82 4.26
CA ALA A 41 6.51 21.76 4.02
C ALA A 41 5.44 22.20 3.00
N LEU A 42 4.86 23.39 3.15
CA LEU A 42 3.88 23.91 2.20
C LEU A 42 4.46 24.10 0.80
N ARG A 43 5.67 24.67 0.68
CA ARG A 43 6.35 24.82 -0.62
C ARG A 43 6.63 23.48 -1.27
N MET A 44 7.10 22.50 -0.51
CA MET A 44 7.36 21.15 -1.00
C MET A 44 6.08 20.51 -1.55
N TRP A 45 4.98 20.56 -0.80
CA TRP A 45 3.70 20.01 -1.24
C TRP A 45 3.14 20.74 -2.45
N ARG A 46 3.20 22.08 -2.48
CA ARG A 46 2.77 22.88 -3.62
C ARG A 46 3.57 22.53 -4.88
N ALA A 47 4.90 22.41 -4.76
CA ALA A 47 5.75 22.00 -5.88
C ALA A 47 5.41 20.60 -6.39
N ARG A 48 5.15 19.63 -5.49
CA ARG A 48 4.69 18.27 -5.86
C ARG A 48 3.35 18.29 -6.59
N ARG A 49 2.46 19.20 -6.25
CA ARG A 49 1.16 19.38 -6.94
C ARG A 49 1.28 20.27 -8.18
N ARG A 50 2.47 20.80 -8.49
CA ARG A 50 2.75 21.69 -9.63
C ARG A 50 1.88 22.96 -9.61
N LEU A 51 1.53 23.43 -8.42
CA LEU A 51 0.76 24.67 -8.24
C LEU A 51 1.68 25.86 -8.07
N SER A 52 1.31 27.01 -8.66
CA SER A 52 1.90 28.29 -8.30
C SER A 52 1.35 28.79 -6.94
N GLN A 53 1.97 29.81 -6.35
CA GLN A 53 1.39 30.44 -5.15
C GLN A 53 0.01 31.04 -5.45
N LEU A 54 -0.21 31.54 -6.65
CA LEU A 54 -1.50 32.11 -7.06
C LEU A 54 -2.58 31.01 -7.13
N ASP A 55 -2.27 29.86 -7.75
CA ASP A 55 -3.20 28.75 -7.88
C ASP A 55 -3.59 28.21 -6.51
N LEU A 56 -2.60 27.91 -5.65
CA LEU A 56 -2.88 27.40 -4.31
C LEU A 56 -3.64 28.41 -3.45
N ALA A 57 -3.31 29.70 -3.55
CA ALA A 57 -4.01 30.73 -2.82
C ALA A 57 -5.48 30.86 -3.27
N GLY A 58 -5.73 30.74 -4.57
CA GLY A 58 -7.07 30.71 -5.14
C GLY A 58 -7.88 29.52 -4.70
N GLU A 59 -7.33 28.29 -4.81
CA GLU A 59 -8.01 27.06 -4.39
C GLU A 59 -8.28 27.04 -2.88
N ALA A 60 -7.33 27.55 -2.08
CA ALA A 60 -7.48 27.61 -0.62
C ALA A 60 -8.25 28.88 -0.16
N GLU A 61 -8.73 29.74 -1.06
CA GLU A 61 -9.40 31.04 -0.81
C GLU A 61 -8.65 31.90 0.23
N VAL A 62 -7.34 32.00 0.11
CA VAL A 62 -6.48 32.89 0.88
C VAL A 62 -5.81 33.90 -0.05
N SER A 63 -5.36 35.05 0.45
CA SER A 63 -4.60 35.96 -0.41
C SER A 63 -3.23 35.41 -0.73
N THR A 64 -2.75 35.58 -1.96
CA THR A 64 -1.38 35.18 -2.38
C THR A 64 -0.32 35.79 -1.46
N ARG A 65 -0.51 37.04 -1.02
CA ARG A 65 0.38 37.72 -0.07
C ARG A 65 0.43 36.99 1.27
N HIS A 66 -0.72 36.53 1.79
CA HIS A 66 -0.77 35.79 3.05
C HIS A 66 -0.08 34.43 2.91
N LEU A 67 -0.34 33.68 1.83
CA LEU A 67 0.36 32.44 1.54
C LEU A 67 1.88 32.63 1.44
N SER A 68 2.33 33.68 0.73
CA SER A 68 3.76 34.02 0.63
C SER A 68 4.40 34.30 1.99
N PHE A 69 3.68 34.96 2.91
CA PHE A 69 4.17 35.21 4.27
C PHE A 69 4.22 33.93 5.10
N ILE A 70 3.23 33.03 4.96
CA ILE A 70 3.25 31.72 5.63
C ILE A 70 4.44 30.88 5.11
N GLU A 71 4.61 30.77 3.79
CA GLU A 71 5.71 30.02 3.18
C GLU A 71 7.09 30.58 3.53
N SER A 72 7.20 31.88 3.75
CA SER A 72 8.46 32.53 4.16
C SER A 72 8.68 32.60 5.68
N GLY A 73 7.74 32.08 6.47
CA GLY A 73 7.81 32.09 7.93
C GLY A 73 7.53 33.44 8.58
N ARG A 74 7.05 34.45 7.80
CA ARG A 74 6.72 35.80 8.30
C ARG A 74 5.34 35.89 8.93
N ALA A 75 4.47 34.90 8.72
CA ALA A 75 3.16 34.81 9.32
C ALA A 75 2.87 33.38 9.79
N SER A 76 2.21 33.27 10.93
CA SER A 76 1.67 31.99 11.43
C SER A 76 0.21 31.89 11.00
N PRO A 77 -0.19 30.86 10.23
CA PRO A 77 -1.58 30.67 9.83
C PRO A 77 -2.43 30.20 11.00
N SER A 78 -3.73 30.50 10.97
CA SER A 78 -4.69 29.86 11.85
C SER A 78 -4.89 28.39 11.47
N ARG A 79 -5.41 27.57 12.40
CA ARG A 79 -5.79 26.18 12.13
C ARG A 79 -6.71 26.04 10.92
N HIS A 80 -7.69 26.93 10.79
CA HIS A 80 -8.63 26.94 9.68
C HIS A 80 -7.94 27.16 8.33
N VAL A 81 -7.03 28.13 8.26
CA VAL A 81 -6.22 28.40 7.04
C VAL A 81 -5.38 27.19 6.66
N LEU A 82 -4.76 26.51 7.65
CA LEU A 82 -3.98 25.30 7.39
C LEU A 82 -4.82 24.15 6.82
N LEU A 83 -6.03 23.95 7.33
CA LEU A 83 -6.93 22.92 6.82
C LEU A 83 -7.37 23.21 5.39
N ARG A 84 -7.68 24.45 5.06
CA ARG A 84 -7.99 24.85 3.67
C ARG A 84 -6.81 24.65 2.73
N LEU A 85 -5.58 25.00 3.15
CA LEU A 85 -4.36 24.75 2.39
C LEU A 85 -4.12 23.25 2.21
N ALA A 86 -4.33 22.43 3.26
CA ALA A 86 -4.19 20.99 3.21
C ALA A 86 -5.21 20.33 2.27
N GLU A 87 -6.45 20.82 2.25
CA GLU A 87 -7.51 20.39 1.34
C GLU A 87 -7.19 20.75 -0.12
N ALA A 88 -6.83 22.01 -0.40
CA ALA A 88 -6.42 22.45 -1.72
C ALA A 88 -5.20 21.65 -2.25
N LEU A 89 -4.26 21.33 -1.38
CA LEU A 89 -3.12 20.46 -1.69
C LEU A 89 -3.49 18.97 -1.76
N ARG A 90 -4.72 18.58 -1.45
CA ARG A 90 -5.19 17.19 -1.39
C ARG A 90 -4.25 16.30 -0.58
N LEU A 91 -3.87 16.78 0.62
CA LEU A 91 -2.97 16.04 1.48
C LEU A 91 -3.68 14.81 2.08
N PRO A 92 -3.01 13.65 2.16
CA PRO A 92 -3.50 12.51 2.95
C PRO A 92 -3.72 12.90 4.42
N LEU A 93 -4.59 12.20 5.13
CA LEU A 93 -4.96 12.53 6.52
C LEU A 93 -3.73 12.61 7.45
N ARG A 94 -2.77 11.73 7.27
CA ARG A 94 -1.49 11.72 8.01
C ARG A 94 -0.72 13.01 7.80
N GLU A 95 -0.62 13.45 6.56
CA GLU A 95 0.14 14.64 6.18
C GLU A 95 -0.58 15.92 6.64
N GLN A 96 -1.91 15.91 6.67
CA GLN A 96 -2.69 16.98 7.30
C GLN A 96 -2.39 17.08 8.81
N ASN A 97 -2.37 15.93 9.51
CA ASN A 97 -1.98 15.88 10.90
C ASN A 97 -0.53 16.37 11.13
N GLN A 98 0.39 15.96 10.25
CA GLN A 98 1.78 16.41 10.34
C GLN A 98 1.92 17.91 10.12
N LEU A 99 1.19 18.47 9.16
CA LEU A 99 1.18 19.90 8.90
C LEU A 99 0.66 20.69 10.11
N LEU A 100 -0.42 20.19 10.76
CA LEU A 100 -0.97 20.77 11.99
C LEU A 100 0.05 20.72 13.14
N ARG A 101 0.71 19.56 13.35
CA ARG A 101 1.74 19.42 14.39
C ARG A 101 2.91 20.37 14.16
N THR A 102 3.37 20.51 12.90
CA THR A 102 4.47 21.44 12.53
C THR A 102 4.10 22.89 12.83
N ALA A 103 2.82 23.25 12.76
CA ALA A 103 2.32 24.58 13.09
C ALA A 103 1.97 24.76 14.59
N GLY A 104 2.19 23.75 15.44
CA GLY A 104 1.89 23.78 16.87
C GLY A 104 0.43 23.47 17.22
N PHE A 105 -0.36 22.92 16.29
CA PHE A 105 -1.74 22.51 16.54
C PHE A 105 -1.86 21.02 16.84
N ALA A 106 -2.88 20.64 17.59
CA ALA A 106 -3.24 19.25 17.79
C ALA A 106 -3.74 18.63 16.47
N PRO A 107 -3.42 17.34 16.20
CA PRO A 107 -3.98 16.61 15.08
C PRO A 107 -5.50 16.51 15.16
N ILE A 108 -6.18 16.29 14.04
CA ILE A 108 -7.65 16.17 13.98
C ILE A 108 -8.11 14.76 13.64
N TYR A 109 -7.26 13.99 12.97
CA TYR A 109 -7.54 12.60 12.61
C TYR A 109 -6.83 11.68 13.59
N GLU A 110 -7.54 10.71 14.12
CA GLU A 110 -6.94 9.70 14.97
C GLU A 110 -6.10 8.74 14.13
N GLU A 111 -5.03 8.23 14.74
CA GLU A 111 -4.14 7.23 14.15
C GLU A 111 -4.06 6.05 15.12
N ARG A 112 -4.96 5.09 14.94
CA ARG A 112 -5.04 3.92 15.80
C ARG A 112 -4.12 2.82 15.30
N ALA A 113 -3.46 2.13 16.22
CA ALA A 113 -2.74 0.91 15.87
C ALA A 113 -3.72 -0.18 15.43
N PHE A 114 -3.31 -1.07 14.50
CA PHE A 114 -4.12 -2.23 14.12
C PHE A 114 -4.50 -3.14 15.30
N SER A 115 -3.72 -3.12 16.39
CA SER A 115 -3.97 -3.85 17.63
C SER A 115 -4.94 -3.16 18.59
N SER A 116 -5.45 -1.99 18.28
CA SER A 116 -6.40 -1.29 19.17
C SER A 116 -7.79 -1.93 19.10
N PRO A 117 -8.54 -1.96 20.22
CA PRO A 117 -9.89 -2.53 20.25
C PRO A 117 -10.85 -1.86 19.25
N ASP A 118 -10.72 -0.55 19.04
CA ASP A 118 -11.55 0.18 18.07
C ASP A 118 -11.28 -0.24 16.63
N MET A 119 -10.01 -0.61 16.32
CA MET A 119 -9.63 -1.10 15.00
C MET A 119 -10.07 -2.55 14.76
N GLU A 120 -10.26 -3.33 15.81
CA GLU A 120 -10.65 -4.74 15.70
C GLU A 120 -11.96 -4.91 14.91
N ASN A 121 -12.99 -4.09 15.19
CA ASN A 121 -14.25 -4.14 14.44
C ASN A 121 -14.06 -3.80 12.95
N ALA A 122 -13.19 -2.84 12.63
CA ALA A 122 -12.87 -2.51 11.24
C ALA A 122 -12.15 -3.68 10.55
N LEU A 123 -11.20 -4.33 11.23
CA LEU A 123 -10.48 -5.49 10.71
C LEU A 123 -11.40 -6.70 10.53
N VAL A 124 -12.39 -6.93 11.39
CA VAL A 124 -13.42 -7.97 11.21
C VAL A 124 -14.21 -7.71 9.93
N ALA A 125 -14.60 -6.45 9.64
CA ALA A 125 -15.28 -6.10 8.41
C ALA A 125 -14.37 -6.30 7.18
N VAL A 126 -13.10 -5.92 7.26
CA VAL A 126 -12.10 -6.19 6.20
C VAL A 126 -11.97 -7.69 5.96
N GLU A 127 -11.84 -8.48 7.00
CA GLU A 127 -11.73 -9.95 6.88
C GLU A 127 -12.99 -10.55 6.23
N ALA A 128 -14.18 -10.05 6.56
CA ALA A 128 -15.42 -10.48 5.92
C ALA A 128 -15.43 -10.20 4.41
N VAL A 129 -14.95 -9.01 3.99
CA VAL A 129 -14.81 -8.66 2.56
C VAL A 129 -13.82 -9.60 1.87
N LEU A 130 -12.63 -9.83 2.45
CA LEU A 130 -11.64 -10.74 1.89
C LEU A 130 -12.16 -12.18 1.79
N ARG A 131 -12.91 -12.64 2.79
CA ARG A 131 -13.52 -13.96 2.81
C ARG A 131 -14.61 -14.11 1.76
N ALA A 132 -15.44 -13.07 1.57
CA ALA A 132 -16.49 -13.06 0.55
C ALA A 132 -15.93 -13.08 -0.88
N HIS A 133 -14.67 -12.70 -1.07
CA HIS A 133 -14.00 -12.75 -2.37
C HIS A 133 -13.54 -14.18 -2.76
N ALA A 134 -13.54 -15.15 -1.83
CA ALA A 134 -13.17 -16.54 -2.15
C ALA A 134 -14.06 -17.10 -3.27
N PRO A 135 -13.49 -17.93 -4.17
CA PRO A 135 -12.19 -18.57 -4.15
C PRO A 135 -11.04 -17.74 -4.74
N PHE A 136 -11.26 -16.49 -5.07
CA PHE A 136 -10.26 -15.66 -5.71
C PHE A 136 -9.32 -15.04 -4.67
N PRO A 137 -8.03 -14.84 -4.99
CA PRO A 137 -7.08 -14.27 -4.04
C PRO A 137 -7.46 -12.81 -3.67
N ALA A 138 -7.41 -12.50 -2.39
CA ALA A 138 -7.56 -11.13 -1.89
C ALA A 138 -6.73 -10.92 -0.63
N LEU A 139 -6.17 -9.73 -0.49
CA LEU A 139 -5.36 -9.34 0.64
C LEU A 139 -5.54 -7.87 0.99
N ALA A 140 -5.22 -7.51 2.22
CA ALA A 140 -5.17 -6.14 2.69
C ALA A 140 -3.73 -5.79 3.07
N VAL A 141 -3.27 -4.62 2.66
CA VAL A 141 -1.93 -4.10 2.93
C VAL A 141 -2.01 -2.74 3.60
N ASP A 142 -1.02 -2.43 4.43
CA ASP A 142 -0.81 -1.09 4.95
C ASP A 142 -0.21 -0.15 3.88
N ARG A 143 0.01 1.12 4.26
CA ARG A 143 0.59 2.14 3.38
C ARG A 143 1.99 1.78 2.84
N HIS A 144 2.73 0.89 3.51
CA HIS A 144 4.05 0.44 3.11
C HIS A 144 4.05 -0.90 2.37
N TRP A 145 2.87 -1.39 1.97
CA TRP A 145 2.69 -2.69 1.34
C TRP A 145 3.01 -3.88 2.23
N ASN A 146 2.95 -3.70 3.55
CA ASN A 146 3.02 -4.82 4.46
C ASN A 146 1.66 -5.51 4.57
N LEU A 147 1.67 -6.83 4.56
CA LEU A 147 0.48 -7.67 4.66
C LEU A 147 -0.18 -7.51 6.03
N VAL A 148 -1.44 -7.07 6.03
CA VAL A 148 -2.27 -6.97 7.24
C VAL A 148 -3.18 -8.21 7.34
N LEU A 149 -3.93 -8.49 6.28
CA LEU A 149 -4.84 -9.63 6.19
C LEU A 149 -4.78 -10.26 4.80
N ALA A 150 -5.10 -11.55 4.69
CA ALA A 150 -5.27 -12.24 3.42
C ALA A 150 -6.28 -13.38 3.55
N ASN A 151 -7.01 -13.67 2.48
CA ASN A 151 -7.79 -14.89 2.42
C ASN A 151 -6.89 -16.11 2.12
N ASP A 152 -7.44 -17.32 2.29
CA ASP A 152 -6.65 -18.55 2.15
C ASP A 152 -6.06 -18.72 0.75
N THR A 153 -6.77 -18.31 -0.28
CA THR A 153 -6.29 -18.39 -1.66
C THR A 153 -5.06 -17.51 -1.90
N ALA A 154 -5.06 -16.28 -1.37
CA ALA A 154 -3.89 -15.40 -1.44
C ALA A 154 -2.71 -15.97 -0.65
N ARG A 155 -2.95 -16.58 0.53
CA ARG A 155 -1.90 -17.26 1.32
C ARG A 155 -1.30 -18.44 0.57
N GLN A 156 -2.13 -19.24 -0.12
CA GLN A 156 -1.65 -20.37 -0.92
C GLN A 156 -0.73 -19.95 -2.06
N MET A 157 -0.88 -18.74 -2.61
CA MET A 157 0.04 -18.23 -3.64
C MET A 157 1.46 -18.03 -3.12
N LEU A 158 1.63 -17.78 -1.81
CA LEU A 158 2.92 -17.59 -1.17
C LEU A 158 3.64 -18.90 -0.79
N ILE A 159 3.04 -20.07 -1.02
CA ILE A 159 3.67 -21.36 -0.77
C ILE A 159 4.88 -21.53 -1.71
N GLY A 160 5.99 -22.03 -1.15
CA GLY A 160 7.21 -22.34 -1.90
C GLY A 160 8.15 -21.15 -2.12
N ILE A 161 7.88 -19.97 -1.57
CA ILE A 161 8.84 -18.86 -1.54
C ILE A 161 9.71 -18.93 -0.28
N ASP A 162 10.83 -18.20 -0.29
CA ASP A 162 11.78 -18.19 0.82
C ASP A 162 11.10 -17.69 2.12
N GLU A 163 11.24 -18.47 3.20
CA GLU A 163 10.65 -18.16 4.51
C GLU A 163 11.11 -16.80 5.07
N ARG A 164 12.28 -16.33 4.68
CA ARG A 164 12.79 -15.01 5.11
C ARG A 164 11.91 -13.86 4.60
N LEU A 165 11.29 -14.03 3.43
CA LEU A 165 10.35 -13.06 2.85
C LEU A 165 8.98 -13.08 3.53
N LEU A 166 8.70 -14.13 4.30
CA LEU A 166 7.46 -14.33 5.03
C LEU A 166 7.56 -13.98 6.51
N ARG A 167 8.71 -13.46 6.97
CA ARG A 167 8.85 -12.97 8.35
C ARG A 167 8.14 -11.63 8.50
N PRO A 168 7.33 -11.47 9.55
CA PRO A 168 6.67 -10.19 9.82
C PRO A 168 7.68 -9.03 10.05
N PRO A 169 7.36 -7.83 9.54
CA PRO A 169 6.24 -7.51 8.65
C PRO A 169 6.47 -8.04 7.23
N VAL A 170 5.52 -8.81 6.71
CA VAL A 170 5.61 -9.39 5.36
C VAL A 170 5.30 -8.34 4.32
N ASN A 171 6.31 -7.88 3.59
CA ASN A 171 6.09 -6.94 2.50
C ASN A 171 5.72 -7.68 1.21
N VAL A 172 4.50 -7.46 0.72
CA VAL A 172 3.95 -8.21 -0.43
C VAL A 172 4.67 -7.90 -1.74
N LEU A 173 5.23 -6.69 -1.90
CA LEU A 173 5.98 -6.35 -3.10
C LEU A 173 7.36 -7.01 -3.13
N ARG A 174 8.04 -7.10 -1.96
CA ARG A 174 9.27 -7.90 -1.83
C ARG A 174 8.99 -9.35 -2.11
N ALA A 175 7.96 -9.95 -1.50
CA ALA A 175 7.56 -11.33 -1.75
C ALA A 175 7.24 -11.57 -3.24
N THR A 176 6.67 -10.59 -3.93
CA THR A 176 6.33 -10.69 -5.35
C THR A 176 7.55 -10.60 -6.26
N PHE A 177 8.48 -9.66 -6.04
CA PHE A 177 9.54 -9.35 -7.02
C PHE A 177 10.92 -9.90 -6.65
N HIS A 178 11.10 -10.43 -5.45
CA HIS A 178 12.38 -11.02 -5.06
C HIS A 178 12.67 -12.29 -5.88
N PRO A 179 13.93 -12.55 -6.28
CA PRO A 179 14.30 -13.76 -7.03
C PRO A 179 13.96 -15.08 -6.33
N GLN A 180 13.90 -15.06 -4.99
CA GLN A 180 13.47 -16.20 -4.15
C GLN A 180 12.01 -16.11 -3.70
N GLY A 181 11.26 -15.15 -4.25
CA GLY A 181 9.84 -14.95 -4.05
C GLY A 181 9.02 -15.48 -5.22
N LEU A 182 7.97 -14.75 -5.60
CA LEU A 182 7.09 -15.13 -6.70
C LEU A 182 7.67 -14.81 -8.08
N ALA A 183 8.70 -13.96 -8.19
CA ALA A 183 9.24 -13.50 -9.48
C ALA A 183 9.52 -14.62 -10.49
N PRO A 184 10.15 -15.77 -10.12
CA PRO A 184 10.41 -16.87 -11.06
C PRO A 184 9.14 -17.55 -11.60
N ARG A 185 8.01 -17.37 -10.91
CA ARG A 185 6.72 -17.95 -11.28
C ARG A 185 5.87 -17.01 -12.13
N ILE A 186 6.19 -15.72 -12.19
CA ILE A 186 5.45 -14.71 -12.95
C ILE A 186 5.93 -14.74 -14.41
N LEU A 187 5.02 -15.09 -15.33
CA LEU A 187 5.37 -15.29 -16.74
C LEU A 187 5.56 -13.97 -17.49
N ASN A 188 4.80 -12.95 -17.12
CA ASN A 188 4.90 -11.60 -17.68
C ASN A 188 5.56 -10.62 -16.70
N LEU A 189 6.62 -11.06 -16.02
CA LEU A 189 7.27 -10.33 -14.92
C LEU A 189 7.65 -8.89 -15.29
N ALA A 190 8.19 -8.66 -16.49
CA ALA A 190 8.60 -7.32 -16.92
C ALA A 190 7.42 -6.35 -16.99
N GLU A 191 6.29 -6.78 -17.55
CA GLU A 191 5.08 -5.99 -17.70
C GLU A 191 4.43 -5.73 -16.33
N TRP A 192 4.27 -6.78 -15.52
CA TRP A 192 3.71 -6.68 -14.17
C TRP A 192 4.54 -5.78 -13.27
N ARG A 193 5.86 -5.94 -13.28
CA ARG A 193 6.79 -5.10 -12.53
C ARG A 193 6.68 -3.63 -12.93
N HIS A 194 6.67 -3.33 -14.23
CA HIS A 194 6.49 -1.97 -14.71
C HIS A 194 5.19 -1.35 -14.19
N HIS A 195 4.10 -2.09 -14.26
CA HIS A 195 2.79 -1.66 -13.76
C HIS A 195 2.83 -1.33 -12.26
N VAL A 196 3.36 -2.26 -11.44
CA VAL A 196 3.40 -2.09 -9.97
C VAL A 196 4.37 -0.98 -9.55
N LEU A 197 5.57 -0.90 -10.15
CA LEU A 197 6.51 0.19 -9.86
C LEU A 197 5.96 1.57 -10.27
N SER A 198 5.23 1.64 -11.38
CA SER A 198 4.56 2.88 -11.79
C SER A 198 3.45 3.29 -10.81
N ARG A 199 2.75 2.32 -10.22
CA ARG A 199 1.78 2.58 -9.15
C ARG A 199 2.47 3.04 -7.88
N LEU A 200 3.50 2.32 -7.43
CA LEU A 200 4.29 2.71 -6.26
C LEU A 200 4.88 4.12 -6.41
N ARG A 201 5.28 4.52 -7.63
CA ARG A 201 5.74 5.87 -7.90
C ARG A 201 4.63 6.91 -7.68
N ARG A 202 3.38 6.62 -8.09
CA ARG A 202 2.24 7.49 -7.81
C ARG A 202 1.96 7.61 -6.31
N ASP A 203 2.06 6.49 -5.57
CA ASP A 203 1.88 6.49 -4.11
C ASP A 203 2.95 7.37 -3.43
N ILE A 204 4.21 7.30 -3.90
CA ILE A 204 5.31 8.18 -3.46
C ILE A 204 4.99 9.65 -3.76
N ASP A 205 4.53 9.95 -4.97
CA ASP A 205 4.20 11.33 -5.37
C ASP A 205 3.04 11.90 -4.55
N GLN A 206 2.13 11.05 -4.08
CA GLN A 206 0.98 11.44 -3.25
C GLN A 206 1.33 11.60 -1.77
N SER A 207 2.17 10.74 -1.22
CA SER A 207 2.45 10.68 0.21
C SER A 207 3.77 11.33 0.63
N ALA A 208 4.71 11.51 -0.29
CA ALA A 208 6.10 11.92 0.00
C ALA A 208 6.82 11.01 1.02
N ASP A 209 6.40 9.75 1.14
CA ASP A 209 6.91 8.83 2.13
C ASP A 209 8.29 8.28 1.73
N PRO A 210 9.37 8.55 2.50
CA PRO A 210 10.72 8.08 2.19
C PRO A 210 10.84 6.55 2.28
N ALA A 211 9.99 5.87 3.04
CA ALA A 211 9.99 4.40 3.12
C ALA A 211 9.52 3.78 1.79
N LEU A 212 8.54 4.41 1.11
CA LEU A 212 8.12 4.00 -0.22
C LEU A 212 9.19 4.29 -1.28
N GLU A 213 9.92 5.41 -1.16
CA GLU A 213 11.06 5.71 -2.05
C GLU A 213 12.17 4.66 -1.91
N ALA A 214 12.51 4.28 -0.67
CA ALA A 214 13.47 3.22 -0.39
C ALA A 214 13.00 1.87 -0.95
N LEU A 215 11.72 1.52 -0.75
CA LEU A 215 11.12 0.30 -1.30
C LEU A 215 11.17 0.30 -2.83
N HIS A 216 10.79 1.40 -3.48
CA HIS A 216 10.85 1.52 -4.93
C HIS A 216 12.28 1.33 -5.46
N THR A 217 13.27 1.92 -4.81
CA THR A 217 14.69 1.79 -5.17
C THR A 217 15.16 0.34 -5.01
N GLU A 218 14.83 -0.31 -3.90
CA GLU A 218 15.12 -1.73 -3.65
C GLU A 218 14.53 -2.63 -4.73
N LEU A 219 13.22 -2.51 -4.98
CA LEU A 219 12.52 -3.33 -5.98
C LEU A 219 13.04 -3.08 -7.41
N SER A 220 13.45 -1.85 -7.70
CA SER A 220 14.05 -1.50 -8.99
C SER A 220 15.42 -2.16 -9.18
N GLY A 221 16.16 -2.43 -8.10
CA GLY A 221 17.45 -3.10 -8.10
C GLY A 221 17.39 -4.63 -8.24
N PHE A 222 16.21 -5.26 -8.08
CA PHE A 222 16.14 -6.72 -8.23
C PHE A 222 16.43 -7.16 -9.67
N PRO A 223 17.22 -8.24 -9.85
CA PRO A 223 17.49 -8.78 -11.15
C PRO A 223 16.20 -9.30 -11.81
N PHE A 224 16.01 -9.00 -13.07
CA PHE A 224 14.93 -9.57 -13.87
C PHE A 224 15.41 -9.83 -15.30
N PRO A 225 14.85 -10.82 -15.99
CA PRO A 225 15.19 -11.07 -17.37
C PRO A 225 14.86 -9.85 -18.23
N ALA A 226 15.83 -9.35 -18.98
CA ALA A 226 15.57 -8.29 -19.94
C ALA A 226 14.53 -8.78 -20.95
N SER A 227 13.34 -8.19 -20.95
CA SER A 227 12.34 -8.48 -21.97
C SER A 227 12.83 -7.92 -23.30
N ARG A 228 12.89 -8.77 -24.32
CA ARG A 228 13.22 -8.36 -25.69
C ARG A 228 12.11 -7.49 -26.33
N ARG A 229 10.97 -7.38 -25.70
CA ARG A 229 9.81 -6.64 -26.22
C ARG A 229 9.32 -5.66 -25.16
N PRO A 230 9.37 -4.34 -25.41
CA PRO A 230 8.68 -3.40 -24.54
C PRO A 230 7.19 -3.76 -24.54
N PRO A 231 6.48 -3.55 -23.40
CA PRO A 231 5.04 -3.78 -23.36
C PRO A 231 4.38 -2.95 -24.46
N SER A 232 3.60 -3.60 -25.32
CA SER A 232 2.81 -2.90 -26.33
C SER A 232 1.69 -2.16 -25.58
N SER A 233 1.88 -0.88 -25.36
CA SER A 233 0.98 -0.03 -24.56
C SER A 233 -0.36 0.27 -25.25
N THR A 234 -0.55 -0.20 -26.49
CA THR A 234 -1.61 0.31 -27.36
C THR A 234 -2.85 -0.58 -27.45
N GLU A 235 -2.83 -1.81 -26.93
CA GLU A 235 -3.93 -2.76 -27.18
C GLU A 235 -4.55 -3.41 -25.92
N ARG A 236 -4.07 -3.10 -24.72
CA ARG A 236 -4.59 -3.74 -23.51
C ARG A 236 -5.35 -2.76 -22.61
N ILE A 237 -6.57 -3.12 -22.30
CA ILE A 237 -7.43 -2.36 -21.37
C ILE A 237 -6.88 -2.42 -19.94
N ALA A 238 -6.19 -3.52 -19.56
CA ALA A 238 -5.59 -3.70 -18.24
C ALA A 238 -4.38 -4.63 -18.28
N VAL A 239 -3.45 -4.46 -17.34
CA VAL A 239 -2.31 -5.36 -17.15
C VAL A 239 -2.75 -6.53 -16.26
N THR A 240 -2.58 -7.75 -16.77
CA THR A 240 -2.87 -8.97 -16.03
C THR A 240 -1.62 -9.49 -15.31
N LEU A 241 -1.79 -10.13 -14.15
CA LEU A 241 -0.75 -10.95 -13.53
C LEU A 241 -0.90 -12.40 -14.05
N SER A 242 0.09 -12.88 -14.78
CA SER A 242 0.14 -14.28 -15.22
C SER A 242 1.17 -15.04 -14.40
N ILE A 243 0.72 -16.02 -13.61
CA ILE A 243 1.56 -16.73 -12.66
C ILE A 243 1.39 -18.24 -12.79
N ARG A 244 2.49 -18.99 -12.65
CA ARG A 244 2.47 -20.45 -12.58
C ARG A 244 2.08 -20.89 -11.18
N SER A 245 1.06 -21.74 -11.09
CA SER A 245 0.63 -22.33 -9.82
C SER A 245 1.51 -23.52 -9.43
N GLU A 246 1.96 -23.57 -8.19
CA GLU A 246 2.63 -24.75 -7.62
C GLU A 246 1.65 -25.90 -7.43
N ALA A 247 0.43 -25.58 -6.99
CA ALA A 247 -0.56 -26.60 -6.59
C ALA A 247 -1.09 -27.44 -7.77
N ASN A 248 -1.38 -26.81 -8.90
CA ASN A 248 -2.02 -27.46 -10.05
C ASN A 248 -1.15 -27.48 -11.34
N ARG A 249 0.09 -27.04 -11.24
CA ARG A 249 1.08 -26.97 -12.35
C ARG A 249 0.57 -26.22 -13.60
N GLY A 250 -0.48 -25.45 -13.47
CA GLY A 250 -1.07 -24.64 -14.53
C GLY A 250 -0.65 -23.17 -14.46
N VAL A 251 -1.01 -22.43 -15.50
CA VAL A 251 -0.90 -20.98 -15.52
C VAL A 251 -2.23 -20.38 -15.12
N MET A 252 -2.20 -19.42 -14.19
CA MET A 252 -3.34 -18.62 -13.80
C MET A 252 -3.10 -17.17 -14.18
N SER A 253 -4.13 -16.50 -14.66
CA SER A 253 -4.09 -15.09 -15.07
C SER A 253 -5.13 -14.30 -14.31
N PHE A 254 -4.73 -13.16 -13.74
CA PHE A 254 -5.56 -12.33 -12.89
C PHE A 254 -5.58 -10.88 -13.35
N LEU A 255 -6.74 -10.26 -13.23
CA LEU A 255 -6.89 -8.81 -13.16
C LEU A 255 -6.92 -8.41 -11.68
N SER A 256 -6.16 -7.38 -11.30
CA SER A 256 -6.23 -6.84 -9.94
C SER A 256 -7.11 -5.60 -9.88
N THR A 257 -7.84 -5.46 -8.79
CA THR A 257 -8.53 -4.22 -8.40
C THR A 257 -8.06 -3.78 -7.04
N THR A 258 -8.08 -2.47 -6.83
CA THR A 258 -7.70 -1.85 -5.58
C THR A 258 -8.92 -1.19 -4.96
N THR A 259 -9.18 -1.47 -3.69
CA THR A 259 -10.26 -0.85 -2.92
C THR A 259 -9.67 -0.15 -1.71
N VAL A 260 -10.10 1.09 -1.46
CA VAL A 260 -9.74 1.91 -0.30
C VAL A 260 -11.00 2.33 0.45
N PHE A 261 -10.88 2.67 1.71
CA PHE A 261 -11.99 3.15 2.54
C PHE A 261 -12.22 4.65 2.31
N GLY A 262 -13.11 5.01 1.40
CA GLY A 262 -13.36 6.40 0.98
C GLY A 262 -13.98 7.29 2.06
N THR A 263 -14.55 6.71 3.13
CA THR A 263 -15.17 7.44 4.25
C THR A 263 -14.39 7.32 5.57
N ALA A 264 -13.17 6.78 5.52
CA ALA A 264 -12.37 6.62 6.72
C ALA A 264 -11.97 7.98 7.31
N VAL A 265 -12.20 8.16 8.60
CA VAL A 265 -11.78 9.32 9.39
C VAL A 265 -10.59 9.01 10.30
N ASP A 266 -10.17 7.75 10.36
CA ASP A 266 -8.96 7.26 11.00
C ASP A 266 -7.84 7.12 9.97
N VAL A 267 -6.64 7.59 10.32
CA VAL A 267 -5.47 7.60 9.41
C VAL A 267 -5.10 6.18 8.97
N THR A 268 -5.04 5.24 9.91
CA THR A 268 -4.62 3.86 9.64
C THR A 268 -5.61 3.15 8.72
N LEU A 269 -6.92 3.35 8.94
CA LEU A 269 -7.94 2.77 8.07
C LEU A 269 -7.99 3.43 6.69
N ALA A 270 -7.74 4.74 6.60
CA ALA A 270 -7.66 5.45 5.32
C ALA A 270 -6.48 4.98 4.45
N GLU A 271 -5.40 4.52 5.09
CA GLU A 271 -4.19 4.00 4.44
C GLU A 271 -4.26 2.48 4.17
N LEU A 272 -5.29 1.80 4.65
CA LEU A 272 -5.48 0.38 4.38
C LEU A 272 -6.02 0.17 2.97
N THR A 273 -5.34 -0.68 2.22
CA THR A 273 -5.69 -0.97 0.83
C THR A 273 -6.00 -2.46 0.66
N LEU A 274 -7.13 -2.77 0.01
CA LEU A 274 -7.52 -4.13 -0.36
C LEU A 274 -7.14 -4.37 -1.82
N GLU A 275 -6.38 -5.43 -2.07
CA GLU A 275 -6.04 -5.93 -3.40
C GLU A 275 -6.85 -7.19 -3.68
N CYS A 276 -7.77 -7.11 -4.63
CA CYS A 276 -8.61 -8.22 -5.05
C CYS A 276 -8.20 -8.67 -6.45
N PHE A 277 -7.97 -9.96 -6.63
CA PHE A 277 -7.55 -10.55 -7.89
C PHE A 277 -8.71 -11.33 -8.49
N TYR A 278 -9.12 -10.98 -9.69
CA TYR A 278 -10.17 -11.65 -10.45
C TYR A 278 -9.57 -12.49 -11.57
N PRO A 279 -10.10 -13.68 -11.86
CA PRO A 279 -9.63 -14.49 -12.97
C PRO A 279 -9.80 -13.72 -14.29
N ALA A 280 -8.73 -13.62 -15.06
CA ALA A 280 -8.74 -12.95 -16.36
C ALA A 280 -9.26 -13.85 -17.49
N ASP A 281 -9.37 -15.16 -17.24
CA ASP A 281 -9.86 -16.18 -18.17
C ASP A 281 -10.64 -17.28 -17.47
N GLU A 282 -11.46 -18.00 -18.25
CA GLU A 282 -12.33 -19.07 -17.76
C GLU A 282 -11.54 -20.28 -17.23
N LYS A 283 -10.34 -20.53 -17.74
CA LYS A 283 -9.46 -21.61 -17.25
C LYS A 283 -9.01 -21.34 -15.82
N THR A 284 -8.56 -20.12 -15.54
CA THR A 284 -8.17 -19.67 -14.20
C THR A 284 -9.36 -19.76 -13.25
N ARG A 285 -10.53 -19.30 -13.70
CA ARG A 285 -11.76 -19.36 -12.90
C ARG A 285 -12.12 -20.78 -12.50
N LYS A 286 -12.17 -21.72 -13.46
CA LYS A 286 -12.48 -23.13 -13.21
C LYS A 286 -11.48 -23.77 -12.26
N SER A 287 -10.16 -23.53 -12.47
CA SER A 287 -9.11 -24.07 -11.63
C SER A 287 -9.25 -23.66 -10.16
N LEU A 288 -9.67 -22.43 -9.89
CA LEU A 288 -9.87 -21.94 -8.51
C LEU A 288 -11.16 -22.47 -7.90
N MET A 289 -12.24 -22.61 -8.68
CA MET A 289 -13.51 -23.18 -8.23
C MET A 289 -13.36 -24.67 -7.88
N GLU A 290 -12.65 -25.46 -8.70
CA GLU A 290 -12.39 -26.87 -8.47
C GLU A 290 -11.51 -27.11 -7.24
N GLY A 291 -10.60 -26.19 -6.94
CA GLY A 291 -9.76 -26.23 -5.73
C GLY A 291 -10.55 -26.11 -4.42
N MET A 292 -11.75 -25.51 -4.45
CA MET A 292 -12.65 -25.43 -3.29
C MET A 292 -13.45 -26.74 -3.05
N THR A 293 -13.70 -27.51 -4.09
CA THR A 293 -14.55 -28.71 -4.00
C THR A 293 -13.81 -29.96 -3.57
N LYS A 294 -12.48 -29.93 -3.48
CA LYS A 294 -11.68 -31.03 -2.91
C LYS A 294 -11.38 -30.70 -1.45
N PRO A 295 -12.06 -31.37 -0.46
CA PRO A 295 -11.59 -31.32 0.91
C PRO A 295 -10.20 -31.96 0.96
N LEU A 296 -9.27 -31.30 1.64
CA LEU A 296 -7.92 -31.80 1.93
C LEU A 296 -7.95 -32.96 2.93
#